data_98149a9683e720a20fa1de3bfd607efa
#
_entry.id   98149a9683e720a20fa1de3bfd607efa
#
_cell.length_a   1.000
_cell.length_b   1.000
_cell.length_c   1.000
_cell.angle_alpha   90.00
_cell.angle_beta   90.00
_cell.angle_gamma   90.00
#
_symmetry.space_group_name_H-M   'P 1'
#
loop_
_entity.id
_entity.type
_entity.pdbx_description
1 polymer ?
#
loop_
_entity_poly.entity_id
_entity_poly.type
_entity_poly.pdbx_seq_one_letter_code
_entity_poly.pdbx_strand_id
1 'polypeptide(L)'
;EGKADAYLGDKKYVLSAGEFMIFNSNEVHSIHTSGRNEAIVLQIPMEKKIMRFSGEKREEDEKLFALLEKMYRQQIRKEYGYELLMQSIFYQLKYLLVTAYRIPEEKKDYYPGNTHSGHLERITGYLREHYAEEISLETLAATFGYCPTYLSKMFRQYGRINYKDYLR
;
A
#
# COMPACT_ATOMS: atom_id res chain seq x y z
N GLU A 1 2.17 -12.43 13.65
CA GLU A 1 1.84 -13.85 13.42
C GLU A 1 0.81 -13.99 12.32
N GLY A 2 0.81 -15.12 11.58
CA GLY A 2 -0.16 -15.43 10.56
C GLY A 2 0.34 -15.26 9.12
N LYS A 3 -0.61 -15.25 8.18
CA LYS A 3 -0.36 -15.02 6.76
C LYS A 3 -1.31 -13.94 6.25
N ALA A 4 -0.85 -13.13 5.31
CA ALA A 4 -1.65 -12.11 4.66
C ALA A 4 -1.45 -12.17 3.15
N ASP A 5 -2.54 -12.01 2.41
CA ASP A 5 -2.51 -11.79 0.97
C ASP A 5 -2.46 -10.27 0.73
N ALA A 6 -1.36 -9.77 0.22
CA ALA A 6 -1.19 -8.38 -0.15
C ALA A 6 -1.32 -8.24 -1.68
N TYR A 7 -2.04 -7.24 -2.10
CA TYR A 7 -2.21 -6.93 -3.52
C TYR A 7 -1.64 -5.55 -3.81
N LEU A 8 -0.82 -5.47 -4.83
CA LEU A 8 -0.28 -4.23 -5.36
C LEU A 8 -0.68 -4.13 -6.84
N GLY A 9 -1.69 -3.33 -7.14
CA GLY A 9 -2.36 -3.40 -8.41
C GLY A 9 -2.95 -4.82 -8.61
N ASP A 10 -2.57 -5.47 -9.70
CA ASP A 10 -3.04 -6.83 -10.04
C ASP A 10 -2.13 -7.95 -9.52
N LYS A 11 -1.01 -7.59 -8.92
CA LYS A 11 -0.05 -8.58 -8.41
C LYS A 11 -0.42 -8.98 -6.99
N LYS A 12 -0.53 -10.28 -6.77
CA LYS A 12 -0.72 -10.88 -5.45
C LYS A 12 0.63 -11.28 -4.86
N TYR A 13 0.82 -10.96 -3.59
CA TYR A 13 1.94 -11.37 -2.76
C TYR A 13 1.41 -12.05 -1.51
N VAL A 14 2.05 -13.13 -1.10
CA VAL A 14 1.74 -13.80 0.16
C VAL A 14 2.81 -13.40 1.16
N LEU A 15 2.39 -12.74 2.23
CA LEU A 15 3.27 -12.35 3.34
C LEU A 15 3.12 -13.37 4.47
N SER A 16 4.24 -13.91 4.90
CA SER A 16 4.37 -14.77 6.07
C SER A 16 4.80 -13.97 7.31
N ALA A 17 4.73 -14.59 8.47
CA ALA A 17 5.25 -13.97 9.70
C ALA A 17 6.72 -13.59 9.54
N GLY A 18 7.06 -12.36 9.93
CA GLY A 18 8.42 -11.80 9.80
C GLY A 18 8.73 -11.21 8.43
N GLU A 19 7.79 -11.22 7.50
CA GLU A 19 7.93 -10.53 6.22
C GLU A 19 7.26 -9.15 6.26
N PHE A 20 7.74 -8.25 5.43
CA PHE A 20 7.18 -6.91 5.28
C PHE A 20 7.04 -6.55 3.79
N MET A 21 6.25 -5.54 3.52
CA MET A 21 6.05 -4.99 2.19
C MET A 21 6.05 -3.47 2.26
N ILE A 22 6.62 -2.83 1.24
CA ILE A 22 6.65 -1.37 1.12
C ILE A 22 5.65 -0.96 0.05
N PHE A 23 4.72 -0.07 0.42
CA PHE A 23 3.80 0.58 -0.50
C PHE A 23 4.22 2.04 -0.67
N ASN A 24 4.47 2.44 -1.89
CA ASN A 24 4.82 3.81 -2.19
C ASN A 24 3.59 4.72 -2.23
N SER A 25 3.81 6.03 -2.15
CA SER A 25 2.72 7.00 -2.30
C SER A 25 2.00 6.78 -3.64
N ASN A 26 0.68 6.82 -3.59
CA ASN A 26 -0.22 6.62 -4.73
C ASN A 26 -0.20 5.20 -5.35
N GLU A 27 0.43 4.23 -4.72
CA GLU A 27 0.25 2.83 -5.09
C GLU A 27 -1.04 2.28 -4.49
N VAL A 28 -1.91 1.79 -5.36
CA VAL A 28 -3.14 1.13 -4.92
C VAL A 28 -2.81 -0.26 -4.40
N HIS A 29 -3.17 -0.48 -3.16
CA HIS A 29 -2.90 -1.75 -2.49
C HIS A 29 -4.06 -2.17 -1.60
N SER A 30 -4.16 -3.47 -1.35
CA SER A 30 -5.05 -4.04 -0.35
C SER A 30 -4.37 -5.20 0.38
N ILE A 31 -4.79 -5.43 1.62
CA ILE A 31 -4.30 -6.53 2.43
C ILE A 31 -5.50 -7.32 2.93
N HIS A 32 -5.51 -8.60 2.66
CA HIS A 32 -6.54 -9.54 3.10
C HIS A 32 -5.92 -10.57 4.03
N THR A 33 -6.56 -10.81 5.16
CA THR A 33 -6.13 -11.80 6.13
C THR A 33 -7.24 -12.80 6.38
N SER A 34 -6.87 -14.06 6.47
CA SER A 34 -7.77 -15.13 6.91
C SER A 34 -7.34 -15.59 8.30
N GLY A 35 -8.24 -15.52 9.27
CA GLY A 35 -7.96 -15.91 10.65
C GLY A 35 -7.30 -14.80 11.48
N ARG A 36 -6.71 -15.20 12.61
CA ARG A 36 -6.06 -14.27 13.55
C ARG A 36 -4.71 -13.84 13.00
N ASN A 37 -4.56 -12.54 12.79
CA ASN A 37 -3.33 -11.92 12.30
C ASN A 37 -2.98 -10.71 13.15
N GLU A 38 -1.68 -10.43 13.24
CA GLU A 38 -1.15 -9.21 13.81
C GLU A 38 -0.16 -8.60 12.82
N ALA A 39 -0.40 -7.36 12.44
CA ALA A 39 0.43 -6.62 11.49
C ALA A 39 0.77 -5.22 12.04
N ILE A 40 2.00 -4.80 11.82
CA ILE A 40 2.45 -3.44 12.11
C ILE A 40 2.35 -2.65 10.81
N VAL A 41 1.57 -1.57 10.82
CA VAL A 41 1.49 -0.63 9.72
C VAL A 41 2.19 0.66 10.12
N LEU A 42 3.22 1.03 9.37
CA LEU A 42 3.97 2.25 9.59
C LEU A 42 3.83 3.19 8.39
N GLN A 43 3.27 4.36 8.62
CA GLN A 43 3.21 5.42 7.63
C GLN A 43 4.38 6.37 7.82
N ILE A 44 5.27 6.45 6.83
CA ILE A 44 6.49 7.26 6.90
C ILE A 44 6.32 8.48 5.98
N PRO A 45 6.17 9.70 6.53
CA PRO A 45 6.14 10.90 5.72
C PRO A 45 7.54 11.16 5.15
N MET A 46 7.62 11.31 3.82
CA MET A 46 8.84 11.67 3.12
C MET A 46 8.73 13.10 2.59
N GLU A 47 9.78 13.89 2.80
CA GLU A 47 9.79 15.31 2.43
C GLU A 47 9.75 15.55 0.92
N LYS A 48 10.29 14.60 0.14
CA LYS A 48 10.24 14.66 -1.33
C LYS A 48 9.13 13.75 -1.85
N LYS A 49 8.13 14.34 -2.49
CA LYS A 49 6.95 13.66 -3.04
C LYS A 49 7.24 12.57 -4.10
N ILE A 50 8.47 12.46 -4.60
CA ILE A 50 8.84 11.63 -5.76
C ILE A 50 9.79 10.49 -5.36
N MET A 51 10.04 10.27 -4.07
CA MET A 51 10.84 9.11 -3.66
C MET A 51 10.02 7.84 -3.76
N ARG A 52 10.54 6.86 -4.49
CA ARG A 52 10.01 5.50 -4.54
C ARG A 52 11.02 4.52 -3.98
N PHE A 53 10.50 3.45 -3.40
CA PHE A 53 11.28 2.42 -2.75
C PHE A 53 10.96 1.07 -3.36
N SER A 54 11.98 0.24 -3.51
CA SER A 54 11.84 -1.14 -3.99
C SER A 54 11.27 -2.02 -2.88
N GLY A 55 10.31 -2.89 -3.24
CA GLY A 55 9.85 -3.97 -2.37
C GLY A 55 10.59 -5.28 -2.56
N GLU A 56 11.69 -5.31 -3.36
CA GLU A 56 12.49 -6.51 -3.55
C GLU A 56 13.30 -6.85 -2.30
N LYS A 57 13.46 -8.14 -2.01
CA LYS A 57 14.28 -8.63 -0.89
C LYS A 57 15.72 -8.16 -1.02
N ARG A 58 16.31 -7.71 0.10
CA ARG A 58 17.66 -7.18 0.20
C ARG A 58 18.37 -7.72 1.44
N GLU A 59 19.69 -7.60 1.46
CA GLU A 59 20.50 -7.96 2.63
C GLU A 59 20.13 -7.12 3.87
N GLU A 60 19.61 -5.92 3.65
CA GLU A 60 19.19 -5.00 4.70
C GLU A 60 17.83 -5.32 5.32
N ASP A 61 17.09 -6.30 4.81
CA ASP A 61 15.74 -6.65 5.30
C ASP A 61 15.77 -7.03 6.79
N GLU A 62 16.79 -7.75 7.24
CA GLU A 62 16.95 -8.09 8.66
C GLU A 62 17.12 -6.85 9.54
N LYS A 63 17.86 -5.84 9.06
CA LYS A 63 18.06 -4.57 9.77
C LYS A 63 16.78 -3.77 9.83
N LEU A 64 16.03 -3.74 8.71
CA LEU A 64 14.75 -3.05 8.64
C LEU A 64 13.75 -3.70 9.61
N PHE A 65 13.66 -5.01 9.60
CA PHE A 65 12.78 -5.77 10.48
C PHE A 65 13.14 -5.55 11.97
N ALA A 66 14.43 -5.60 12.32
CA ALA A 66 14.89 -5.35 13.68
C ALA A 66 14.51 -3.94 14.19
N LEU A 67 14.57 -2.92 13.33
CA LEU A 67 14.13 -1.57 13.67
C LEU A 67 12.63 -1.50 13.89
N LEU A 68 11.82 -2.14 13.04
CA LEU A 68 10.37 -2.21 13.18
C LEU A 68 9.97 -2.93 14.48
N GLU A 69 10.60 -4.06 14.77
CA GLU A 69 10.38 -4.81 16.00
C GLU A 69 10.75 -3.99 17.25
N LYS A 70 11.86 -3.26 17.19
CA LYS A 70 12.28 -2.37 18.26
C LYS A 70 11.26 -1.24 18.49
N MET A 71 10.73 -0.63 17.42
CA MET A 71 9.65 0.37 17.52
C MET A 71 8.41 -0.22 18.19
N TYR A 72 7.98 -1.39 17.75
CA TYR A 72 6.82 -2.06 18.31
C TYR A 72 6.97 -2.33 19.80
N ARG A 73 8.12 -2.87 20.22
CA ARG A 73 8.40 -3.12 21.64
C ARG A 73 8.38 -1.85 22.48
N GLN A 74 8.94 -0.74 21.96
CA GLN A 74 8.94 0.54 22.67
C GLN A 74 7.53 1.14 22.75
N GLN A 75 6.72 0.99 21.72
CA GLN A 75 5.33 1.43 21.73
C GLN A 75 4.49 0.72 22.80
N ILE A 76 4.79 -0.55 23.09
CA ILE A 76 4.10 -1.31 24.14
C ILE A 76 4.61 -0.91 25.53
N ARG A 77 5.93 -0.81 25.71
CA ARG A 77 6.55 -0.60 27.02
C ARG A 77 6.41 0.83 27.53
N LYS A 78 6.56 1.82 26.64
CA LYS A 78 6.49 3.27 26.95
C LYS A 78 7.33 3.68 28.15
N GLU A 79 8.55 3.17 28.22
CA GLU A 79 9.51 3.53 29.28
C GLU A 79 9.88 5.02 29.22
N TYR A 80 10.44 5.55 30.29
CA TYR A 80 10.86 6.95 30.32
C TYR A 80 11.81 7.27 29.16
N GLY A 81 11.50 8.32 28.39
CA GLY A 81 12.27 8.69 27.19
C GLY A 81 11.94 7.88 25.93
N TYR A 82 10.89 7.02 25.94
CA TYR A 82 10.53 6.20 24.78
C TYR A 82 10.26 7.02 23.52
N GLU A 83 9.72 8.26 23.65
CA GLU A 83 9.44 9.14 22.51
C GLU A 83 10.71 9.54 21.77
N LEU A 84 11.79 9.86 22.49
CA LEU A 84 13.10 10.17 21.91
C LEU A 84 13.69 8.94 21.21
N LEU A 85 13.54 7.77 21.83
CA LEU A 85 13.99 6.51 21.23
C LEU A 85 13.18 6.17 19.98
N MET A 86 11.87 6.38 20.00
CA MET A 86 11.00 6.20 18.81
C MET A 86 11.42 7.13 17.67
N GLN A 87 11.70 8.39 17.94
CA GLN A 87 12.22 9.33 16.94
C GLN A 87 13.56 8.86 16.37
N SER A 88 14.48 8.44 17.23
CA SER A 88 15.77 7.89 16.79
C SER A 88 15.60 6.69 15.86
N ILE A 89 14.77 5.71 16.22
CA ILE A 89 14.51 4.54 15.39
C ILE A 89 13.84 4.95 14.07
N PHE A 90 12.91 5.90 14.12
CA PHE A 90 12.24 6.40 12.93
C PHE A 90 13.21 7.05 11.93
N TYR A 91 14.17 7.83 12.39
CA TYR A 91 15.22 8.38 11.52
C TYR A 91 16.17 7.31 10.99
N GLN A 92 16.48 6.28 11.76
CA GLN A 92 17.26 5.13 11.28
C GLN A 92 16.50 4.37 10.16
N LEU A 93 15.17 4.17 10.32
CA LEU A 93 14.33 3.59 9.27
C LEU A 93 14.33 4.45 8.01
N LYS A 94 14.14 5.76 8.14
CA LYS A 94 14.19 6.69 6.99
C LYS A 94 15.54 6.63 6.28
N TYR A 95 16.63 6.64 7.04
CA TYR A 95 17.98 6.52 6.49
C TYR A 95 18.15 5.22 5.71
N LEU A 96 17.76 4.09 6.30
CA LEU A 96 17.87 2.77 5.66
C LEU A 96 17.02 2.69 4.38
N LEU A 97 15.80 3.19 4.40
CA LEU A 97 14.93 3.25 3.21
C LEU A 97 15.58 4.07 2.09
N VAL A 98 16.14 5.24 2.40
CA VAL A 98 16.74 6.13 1.40
C VAL A 98 18.04 5.55 0.85
N THR A 99 18.84 4.88 1.64
CA THR A 99 20.15 4.38 1.23
C THR A 99 20.10 3.01 0.58
N ALA A 100 19.25 2.10 1.05
CA ALA A 100 19.22 0.72 0.59
C ALA A 100 18.03 0.41 -0.34
N TYR A 101 16.88 1.05 -0.16
CA TYR A 101 15.65 0.69 -0.88
C TYR A 101 15.22 1.72 -1.94
N ARG A 102 15.85 2.87 -2.00
CA ARG A 102 15.50 3.92 -2.96
C ARG A 102 15.69 3.43 -4.40
N ILE A 103 14.67 3.64 -5.23
CA ILE A 103 14.76 3.46 -6.69
C ILE A 103 15.28 4.76 -7.29
N PRO A 104 16.42 4.76 -8.02
CA PRO A 104 16.92 5.93 -8.73
C PRO A 104 15.89 6.48 -9.72
N GLU A 105 15.80 7.79 -9.86
CA GLU A 105 14.83 8.47 -10.74
C GLU A 105 14.98 8.09 -12.22
N GLU A 106 16.18 7.70 -12.65
CA GLU A 106 16.47 7.30 -14.02
C GLU A 106 15.84 5.97 -14.45
N LYS A 107 15.49 5.10 -13.51
CA LYS A 107 14.67 3.91 -13.75
C LYS A 107 13.19 4.28 -13.56
N LYS A 108 12.68 5.10 -14.46
CA LYS A 108 11.23 5.27 -14.64
C LYS A 108 10.66 3.99 -15.26
N ASP A 109 10.58 2.92 -14.49
CA ASP A 109 9.55 1.93 -14.73
C ASP A 109 8.22 2.56 -14.25
N TYR A 110 7.82 3.56 -15.01
CA TYR A 110 6.47 4.09 -14.97
C TYR A 110 5.57 2.96 -15.49
N TYR A 111 5.03 2.18 -14.57
CA TYR A 111 3.90 1.31 -14.88
C TYR A 111 2.65 2.20 -14.93
N PRO A 112 2.15 2.55 -16.12
CA PRO A 112 0.98 3.44 -16.26
C PRO A 112 -0.26 2.88 -15.56
N GLY A 113 -0.27 1.58 -15.28
CA GLY A 113 -1.37 0.88 -14.62
C GLY A 113 -1.44 1.00 -13.09
N ASN A 114 -0.40 1.49 -12.41
CA ASN A 114 -0.37 1.52 -10.93
C ASN A 114 -0.68 2.90 -10.33
N THR A 115 -1.15 3.84 -11.10
CA THR A 115 -1.68 5.12 -10.61
C THR A 115 -3.18 4.99 -10.37
N HIS A 116 -3.72 5.76 -9.42
CA HIS A 116 -5.18 5.82 -9.21
C HIS A 116 -5.94 6.14 -10.50
N SER A 117 -5.36 6.94 -11.40
CA SER A 117 -5.91 7.25 -12.72
C SER A 117 -5.92 6.01 -13.63
N GLY A 118 -4.84 5.26 -13.70
CA GLY A 118 -4.76 4.03 -14.50
C GLY A 118 -5.70 2.94 -13.99
N HIS A 119 -5.89 2.84 -12.67
CA HIS A 119 -6.87 1.92 -12.10
C HIS A 119 -8.30 2.34 -12.44
N LEU A 120 -8.60 3.63 -12.37
CA LEU A 120 -9.92 4.13 -12.77
C LEU A 120 -10.17 3.89 -14.26
N GLU A 121 -9.20 4.10 -15.13
CA GLU A 121 -9.31 3.81 -16.57
C GLU A 121 -9.63 2.34 -16.85
N ARG A 122 -8.98 1.41 -16.14
CA ARG A 122 -9.27 -0.03 -16.27
C ARG A 122 -10.67 -0.37 -15.80
N ILE A 123 -11.10 0.18 -14.67
CA ILE A 123 -12.45 -0.02 -14.13
C ILE A 123 -13.49 0.55 -15.07
N THR A 124 -13.28 1.75 -15.59
CA THR A 124 -14.19 2.37 -16.56
C THR A 124 -14.18 1.66 -17.90
N GLY A 125 -13.05 1.10 -18.32
CA GLY A 125 -12.95 0.19 -19.49
C GLY A 125 -13.83 -1.04 -19.31
N TYR A 126 -13.69 -1.72 -18.20
CA TYR A 126 -14.52 -2.89 -17.85
C TYR A 126 -16.02 -2.53 -17.85
N LEU A 127 -16.42 -1.42 -17.25
CA LEU A 127 -17.81 -0.97 -17.25
C LEU A 127 -18.35 -0.68 -18.66
N ARG A 128 -17.50 -0.18 -19.57
CA ARG A 128 -17.90 0.04 -20.97
C ARG A 128 -18.09 -1.28 -21.74
N GLU A 129 -17.25 -2.27 -21.45
CA GLU A 129 -17.38 -3.60 -22.08
C GLU A 129 -18.61 -4.36 -21.57
N HIS A 130 -19.02 -4.09 -20.33
CA HIS A 130 -20.15 -4.74 -19.66
C HIS A 130 -21.34 -3.79 -19.43
N TYR A 131 -21.51 -2.81 -20.32
CA TYR A 131 -22.53 -1.75 -20.16
C TYR A 131 -23.97 -2.26 -20.12
N ALA A 132 -24.23 -3.47 -20.64
CA ALA A 132 -25.55 -4.09 -20.61
C ALA A 132 -25.86 -4.84 -19.30
N GLU A 133 -24.89 -4.93 -18.41
CA GLU A 133 -25.01 -5.63 -17.13
C GLU A 133 -25.28 -4.62 -15.99
N GLU A 134 -26.20 -4.96 -15.09
CA GLU A 134 -26.36 -4.19 -13.85
C GLU A 134 -25.25 -4.53 -12.85
N ILE A 135 -24.12 -3.81 -12.93
CA ILE A 135 -22.99 -4.03 -12.04
C ILE A 135 -23.14 -3.16 -10.81
N SER A 136 -23.27 -3.77 -9.64
CA SER A 136 -23.26 -3.03 -8.37
C SER A 136 -21.83 -2.56 -8.00
N LEU A 137 -21.74 -1.54 -7.14
CA LEU A 137 -20.44 -1.08 -6.61
C LEU A 137 -19.73 -2.19 -5.84
N GLU A 138 -20.48 -3.04 -5.15
CA GLU A 138 -20.00 -4.19 -4.39
C GLU A 138 -19.40 -5.24 -5.32
N THR A 139 -20.12 -5.59 -6.41
CA THR A 139 -19.65 -6.53 -7.42
C THR A 139 -18.38 -6.02 -8.10
N LEU A 140 -18.39 -4.74 -8.50
CA LEU A 140 -17.23 -4.10 -9.13
C LEU A 140 -16.01 -4.07 -8.20
N ALA A 141 -16.23 -3.72 -6.93
CA ALA A 141 -15.18 -3.73 -5.93
C ALA A 141 -14.57 -5.12 -5.72
N ALA A 142 -15.40 -6.15 -5.64
CA ALA A 142 -14.96 -7.54 -5.52
C ALA A 142 -14.17 -8.00 -6.75
N THR A 143 -14.61 -7.65 -7.97
CA THR A 143 -13.94 -7.99 -9.24
C THR A 143 -12.52 -7.44 -9.29
N PHE A 144 -12.31 -6.22 -8.80
CA PHE A 144 -11.01 -5.53 -8.81
C PHE A 144 -10.22 -5.63 -7.50
N GLY A 145 -10.69 -6.38 -6.50
CA GLY A 145 -10.01 -6.57 -5.22
C GLY A 145 -10.04 -5.34 -4.30
N TYR A 146 -11.05 -4.48 -4.45
CA TYR A 146 -11.23 -3.28 -3.62
C TYR A 146 -12.35 -3.43 -2.59
N CYS A 147 -12.35 -2.59 -1.56
CA CYS A 147 -13.56 -2.40 -0.78
C CYS A 147 -14.48 -1.35 -1.46
N PRO A 148 -15.82 -1.48 -1.34
CA PRO A 148 -16.76 -0.56 -1.98
C PRO A 148 -16.54 0.92 -1.59
N THR A 149 -16.23 1.17 -0.33
CA THR A 149 -15.94 2.53 0.20
C THR A 149 -14.73 3.16 -0.51
N TYR A 150 -13.67 2.39 -0.71
CA TYR A 150 -12.48 2.87 -1.41
C TYR A 150 -12.79 3.16 -2.88
N LEU A 151 -13.48 2.24 -3.56
CA LEU A 151 -13.87 2.41 -4.95
C LEU A 151 -14.76 3.64 -5.16
N SER A 152 -15.76 3.85 -4.28
CA SER A 152 -16.60 5.05 -4.28
C SER A 152 -15.78 6.34 -4.13
N LYS A 153 -14.78 6.33 -3.21
CA LYS A 153 -13.87 7.47 -3.01
C LYS A 153 -13.01 7.73 -4.24
N MET A 154 -12.53 6.68 -4.90
CA MET A 154 -11.73 6.76 -6.12
C MET A 154 -12.51 7.40 -7.28
N PHE A 155 -13.77 7.01 -7.51
CA PHE A 155 -14.64 7.64 -8.51
C PHE A 155 -14.84 9.14 -8.23
N ARG A 156 -15.09 9.53 -6.98
CA ARG A 156 -15.26 10.94 -6.60
C ARG A 156 -13.98 11.76 -6.76
N GLN A 157 -12.86 11.22 -6.32
CA GLN A 157 -11.59 11.96 -6.25
C GLN A 157 -10.90 12.07 -7.61
N TYR A 158 -10.92 11.02 -8.40
CA TYR A 158 -10.19 10.94 -9.68
C TYR A 158 -11.11 10.99 -10.88
N GLY A 159 -12.30 10.42 -10.80
CA GLY A 159 -13.34 10.49 -11.84
C GLY A 159 -14.18 11.77 -11.78
N ARG A 160 -14.11 12.50 -10.66
CA ARG A 160 -14.95 13.69 -10.38
C ARG A 160 -16.46 13.46 -10.52
N ILE A 161 -16.87 12.20 -10.38
CA ILE A 161 -18.25 11.75 -10.55
C ILE A 161 -18.56 10.65 -9.52
N ASN A 162 -19.80 10.55 -9.09
CA ASN A 162 -20.23 9.41 -8.28
C ASN A 162 -20.45 8.20 -9.16
N TYR A 163 -20.21 6.99 -8.62
CA TYR A 163 -20.42 5.74 -9.35
C TYR A 163 -21.84 5.62 -9.95
N LYS A 164 -22.87 5.96 -9.18
CA LYS A 164 -24.27 5.94 -9.66
C LYS A 164 -24.50 6.88 -10.83
N ASP A 165 -23.84 8.02 -10.85
CA ASP A 165 -23.96 9.01 -11.92
C ASP A 165 -23.13 8.63 -13.15
N TYR A 166 -22.09 7.82 -12.96
CA TYR A 166 -21.30 7.27 -14.05
C TYR A 166 -22.04 6.20 -14.86
N LEU A 167 -22.97 5.47 -14.23
CA LEU A 167 -23.78 4.42 -14.87
C LEU A 167 -25.04 4.94 -15.59
N ARG A 168 -25.32 6.24 -15.55
CA ARG A 168 -26.45 6.88 -16.24
C ARG A 168 -26.04 7.39 -17.63
#